data_a59eeb6aaeaf01864ed7f209e34e4831
#
_entry.id   a59eeb6aaeaf01864ed7f209e34e4831
#
_cell.length_a   1.000
_cell.length_b   1.000
_cell.length_c   1.000
_cell.angle_alpha   90.00
_cell.angle_beta   90.00
_cell.angle_gamma   90.00
#
_symmetry.space_group_name_H-M   'P 1'
#
loop_
_entity.id
_entity.type
_entity.pdbx_description
1 polymer ?
#
loop_
_entity_poly.entity_id
_entity_poly.type
_entity_poly.pdbx_seq_one_letter_code
_entity_poly.pdbx_strand_id
1 'polypeptide(L)'
;IDAGQLVLNALIAFHDDFEEHVKNHRCLGCMEDAIPCVAKCPAGVDIPGYVALVNEGHYADAVKLIRKDNPFPVSCAYICEHPCEQRCRRNMVDGAINIRGLKRFAVDQAGDVEQPACAEATGKTVAVVGGGPSGLTAAYYLALMGHKVTVYDMHKKLGGMMRYGIPSYRYPREKLDEEIASILSLGIEAHTEVKIGVDITFQELKQKFDAVYVAIGAHTDKKVGIEGEDAKGVVSAVEMLGNIGDGNMPDFTGKRVAVIGGGNVAMDCTRSAVRLGAEFVTCVYRRRQEDMTAQAEEVEGAIAEGAEMLTLHAPLKIEADENGNVAALWAQPQIIGEIDKAGRPRPNTASVDPLRIPADVVIVAIGQGIESNLFEADGLKTKRGGTIIAEDSTKVPSLDGVF
;
A
#
# COMPACT_ATOMS: atom_id res chain seq x y z
N ILE A 1 14.19 -25.43 -11.58
CA ILE A 1 12.80 -25.07 -11.15
C ILE A 1 12.70 -23.57 -11.31
N ASP A 2 11.70 -23.10 -12.05
CA ASP A 2 11.42 -21.70 -12.31
C ASP A 2 11.13 -20.97 -10.99
N ALA A 3 11.68 -19.76 -10.79
CA ALA A 3 11.48 -18.96 -9.57
C ALA A 3 10.01 -18.63 -9.31
N GLY A 4 9.23 -18.40 -10.40
CA GLY A 4 7.77 -18.31 -10.34
C GLY A 4 7.16 -19.62 -9.82
N GLN A 5 7.75 -20.76 -10.19
CA GLN A 5 7.29 -22.07 -9.77
C GLN A 5 7.55 -22.34 -8.27
N LEU A 6 8.55 -21.73 -7.65
CA LEU A 6 8.85 -21.91 -6.20
C LEU A 6 7.96 -21.02 -5.31
N VAL A 7 7.74 -19.77 -5.71
CA VAL A 7 6.72 -18.91 -5.08
C VAL A 7 5.33 -19.54 -5.29
N LEU A 8 5.07 -20.06 -6.48
CA LEU A 8 3.87 -20.80 -6.82
C LEU A 8 3.74 -22.06 -5.97
N ASN A 9 4.79 -22.89 -5.88
CA ASN A 9 4.73 -24.13 -5.10
C ASN A 9 4.50 -23.87 -3.61
N ALA A 10 5.04 -22.77 -3.06
CA ALA A 10 4.74 -22.33 -1.69
C ALA A 10 3.28 -21.84 -1.55
N LEU A 11 2.78 -21.10 -2.54
CA LEU A 11 1.39 -20.64 -2.58
C LEU A 11 0.41 -21.77 -2.90
N ILE A 12 0.76 -22.69 -3.81
CA ILE A 12 -0.04 -23.87 -4.14
C ILE A 12 -0.04 -24.87 -2.97
N ALA A 13 1.11 -25.15 -2.34
CA ALA A 13 1.13 -26.02 -1.17
C ALA A 13 0.23 -25.46 -0.05
N PHE A 14 0.23 -24.14 0.14
CA PHE A 14 -0.70 -23.49 1.07
C PHE A 14 -2.16 -23.58 0.59
N HIS A 15 -2.40 -23.43 -0.71
CA HIS A 15 -3.75 -23.49 -1.31
C HIS A 15 -4.27 -24.93 -1.36
N ASP A 16 -3.42 -25.89 -1.73
CA ASP A 16 -3.78 -27.32 -1.80
C ASP A 16 -4.04 -27.88 -0.41
N ASP A 17 -3.22 -27.54 0.58
CA ASP A 17 -3.48 -27.85 1.99
C ASP A 17 -4.80 -27.23 2.47
N PHE A 18 -5.08 -25.97 2.07
CA PHE A 18 -6.33 -25.30 2.40
C PHE A 18 -7.53 -25.94 1.70
N GLU A 19 -7.43 -26.23 0.38
CA GLU A 19 -8.49 -26.91 -0.36
C GLU A 19 -8.71 -28.34 0.12
N GLU A 20 -7.66 -29.10 0.43
CA GLU A 20 -7.77 -30.44 0.98
C GLU A 20 -8.41 -30.43 2.36
N HIS A 21 -8.08 -29.44 3.20
CA HIS A 21 -8.72 -29.21 4.48
C HIS A 21 -10.22 -28.86 4.34
N VAL A 22 -10.57 -28.02 3.37
CA VAL A 22 -11.97 -27.66 3.09
C VAL A 22 -12.74 -28.88 2.55
N LYS A 23 -12.16 -29.64 1.61
CA LYS A 23 -12.76 -30.86 1.04
C LYS A 23 -12.99 -31.95 2.09
N ASN A 24 -12.13 -32.04 3.10
CA ASN A 24 -12.23 -33.04 4.16
C ASN A 24 -13.13 -32.61 5.35
N HIS A 25 -13.93 -31.56 5.19
CA HIS A 25 -14.82 -31.00 6.25
C HIS A 25 -14.11 -30.67 7.57
N ARG A 26 -12.80 -30.39 7.52
CA ARG A 26 -12.01 -29.99 8.68
C ARG A 26 -11.99 -28.49 8.94
N CYS A 27 -12.89 -27.72 8.31
CA CYS A 27 -12.94 -26.26 8.47
C CYS A 27 -13.04 -25.80 9.93
N LEU A 28 -13.78 -26.54 10.77
CA LEU A 28 -13.84 -26.24 12.21
C LEU A 28 -12.51 -26.60 12.89
N GLY A 29 -11.92 -27.77 12.55
CA GLY A 29 -10.60 -28.18 13.06
C GLY A 29 -9.49 -27.23 12.60
N CYS A 30 -9.48 -26.76 11.33
CA CYS A 30 -8.52 -25.77 10.87
C CYS A 30 -8.59 -24.46 11.65
N MET A 31 -9.79 -24.03 12.05
CA MET A 31 -9.95 -22.84 12.89
C MET A 31 -9.56 -23.10 14.35
N GLU A 32 -9.60 -24.35 14.82
CA GLU A 32 -9.14 -24.75 16.14
C GLU A 32 -7.62 -24.97 16.19
N ASP A 33 -7.04 -25.56 15.14
CA ASP A 33 -5.62 -25.89 15.04
C ASP A 33 -4.76 -24.72 14.51
N ALA A 34 -5.30 -23.88 13.63
CA ALA A 34 -4.59 -22.74 13.12
C ALA A 34 -4.42 -21.64 14.17
N ILE A 35 -3.21 -21.12 14.31
CA ILE A 35 -2.92 -19.95 15.15
C ILE A 35 -3.58 -18.73 14.51
N PRO A 36 -4.63 -18.12 15.11
CA PRO A 36 -5.46 -17.13 14.42
C PRO A 36 -4.71 -15.89 13.95
N CYS A 37 -3.66 -15.45 14.68
CA CYS A 37 -2.85 -14.32 14.28
C CYS A 37 -1.97 -14.63 13.07
N VAL A 38 -1.42 -15.85 12.95
CA VAL A 38 -0.65 -16.31 11.78
C VAL A 38 -1.58 -16.46 10.58
N ALA A 39 -2.70 -17.14 10.73
CA ALA A 39 -3.68 -17.35 9.66
C ALA A 39 -4.28 -16.02 9.12
N LYS A 40 -4.33 -14.97 9.96
CA LYS A 40 -4.82 -13.65 9.54
C LYS A 40 -3.72 -12.76 8.96
N CYS A 41 -2.44 -13.10 9.16
CA CYS A 41 -1.33 -12.38 8.56
C CYS A 41 -1.24 -12.69 7.06
N PRO A 42 -1.33 -11.69 6.15
CA PRO A 42 -1.24 -11.95 4.71
C PRO A 42 0.09 -12.61 4.27
N ALA A 43 1.17 -12.38 5.05
CA ALA A 43 2.49 -12.96 4.78
C ALA A 43 2.73 -14.28 5.57
N GLY A 44 1.77 -14.74 6.38
CA GLY A 44 1.92 -15.98 7.15
C GLY A 44 3.03 -15.98 8.20
N VAL A 45 3.50 -14.81 8.63
CA VAL A 45 4.64 -14.68 9.57
C VAL A 45 4.38 -15.45 10.86
N ASP A 46 5.38 -16.18 11.33
CA ASP A 46 5.35 -16.87 12.63
C ASP A 46 5.35 -15.87 13.80
N ILE A 47 4.14 -15.38 14.11
CA ILE A 47 3.93 -14.37 15.15
C ILE A 47 4.25 -14.91 16.56
N PRO A 48 3.81 -16.09 16.98
CA PRO A 48 4.18 -16.64 18.28
C PRO A 48 5.69 -16.82 18.44
N GLY A 49 6.35 -17.29 17.38
CA GLY A 49 7.80 -17.51 17.39
C GLY A 49 8.56 -16.21 17.64
N TYR A 50 8.31 -15.15 16.85
CA TYR A 50 9.04 -13.91 17.09
C TYR A 50 8.64 -13.20 18.38
N VAL A 51 7.40 -13.32 18.85
CA VAL A 51 6.97 -12.77 20.15
C VAL A 51 7.70 -13.48 21.30
N ALA A 52 7.90 -14.80 21.22
CA ALA A 52 8.70 -15.54 22.19
C ALA A 52 10.16 -15.06 22.20
N LEU A 53 10.79 -14.92 21.03
CA LEU A 53 12.14 -14.39 20.89
C LEU A 53 12.29 -12.98 21.45
N VAL A 54 11.30 -12.12 21.25
CA VAL A 54 11.27 -10.76 21.84
C VAL A 54 11.21 -10.83 23.38
N ASN A 55 10.38 -11.72 23.92
CA ASN A 55 10.28 -11.91 25.37
C ASN A 55 11.60 -12.42 26.00
N GLU A 56 12.40 -13.18 25.25
CA GLU A 56 13.69 -13.70 25.68
C GLU A 56 14.85 -12.71 25.43
N GLY A 57 14.58 -11.57 24.78
CA GLY A 57 15.59 -10.56 24.42
C GLY A 57 16.39 -10.89 23.15
N HIS A 58 15.99 -11.89 22.37
CA HIS A 58 16.63 -12.32 21.13
C HIS A 58 16.10 -11.54 19.91
N TYR A 59 16.27 -10.21 19.90
CA TYR A 59 15.65 -9.31 18.90
C TYR A 59 16.14 -9.56 17.47
N ALA A 60 17.45 -9.82 17.30
CA ALA A 60 18.01 -10.11 15.98
C ALA A 60 17.43 -11.42 15.39
N ASP A 61 17.22 -12.43 16.22
CA ASP A 61 16.65 -13.70 15.77
C ASP A 61 15.15 -13.56 15.49
N ALA A 62 14.45 -12.70 16.23
CA ALA A 62 13.07 -12.33 15.93
C ALA A 62 12.95 -11.69 14.53
N VAL A 63 13.86 -10.77 14.17
CA VAL A 63 13.90 -10.15 12.84
C VAL A 63 14.24 -11.18 11.75
N LYS A 64 15.21 -12.08 11.99
CA LYS A 64 15.53 -13.18 11.05
C LYS A 64 14.33 -14.09 10.82
N LEU A 65 13.58 -14.42 11.88
CA LEU A 65 12.37 -15.24 11.78
C LEU A 65 11.31 -14.55 10.93
N ILE A 66 11.07 -13.24 11.14
CA ILE A 66 10.11 -12.47 10.34
C ILE A 66 10.53 -12.42 8.85
N ARG A 67 11.83 -12.27 8.56
CA ARG A 67 12.36 -12.19 7.19
C ARG A 67 12.15 -13.46 6.36
N LYS A 68 11.90 -14.62 6.96
CA LYS A 68 11.57 -15.84 6.21
C LYS A 68 10.34 -15.64 5.32
N ASP A 69 9.33 -14.95 5.84
CA ASP A 69 8.04 -14.77 5.17
C ASP A 69 7.79 -13.33 4.71
N ASN A 70 8.59 -12.38 5.21
CA ASN A 70 8.42 -10.96 4.95
C ASN A 70 9.77 -10.23 4.94
N PRO A 71 10.30 -9.84 3.75
CA PRO A 71 11.57 -9.14 3.64
C PRO A 71 11.54 -7.69 4.14
N PHE A 72 10.36 -7.18 4.54
CA PHE A 72 10.13 -5.83 5.05
C PHE A 72 9.70 -5.81 6.52
N PRO A 73 10.49 -6.36 7.46
CA PRO A 73 10.14 -6.36 8.88
C PRO A 73 10.00 -4.94 9.44
N VAL A 74 10.86 -3.99 9.04
CA VAL A 74 10.84 -2.60 9.51
C VAL A 74 9.61 -1.88 8.95
N SER A 75 9.35 -1.92 7.64
CA SER A 75 8.14 -1.34 7.04
C SER A 75 6.88 -1.84 7.75
N CYS A 76 6.76 -3.16 7.92
CA CYS A 76 5.60 -3.75 8.59
C CYS A 76 5.52 -3.43 10.09
N ALA A 77 6.62 -3.08 10.73
CA ALA A 77 6.62 -2.62 12.12
C ALA A 77 6.04 -1.21 12.26
N TYR A 78 6.24 -0.36 11.25
CA TYR A 78 5.78 1.02 11.26
C TYR A 78 4.35 1.20 10.73
N ILE A 79 4.00 0.51 9.62
CA ILE A 79 2.81 0.86 8.82
C ILE A 79 1.83 -0.30 8.57
N CYS A 80 2.06 -1.49 9.14
CA CYS A 80 1.14 -2.62 8.99
C CYS A 80 -0.21 -2.30 9.65
N GLU A 81 -1.31 -2.65 8.98
CA GLU A 81 -2.68 -2.53 9.52
C GLU A 81 -3.01 -3.58 10.60
N HIS A 82 -2.03 -4.41 10.99
CA HIS A 82 -2.07 -5.43 12.05
C HIS A 82 -3.38 -6.23 12.16
N PRO A 83 -3.90 -6.81 11.07
CA PRO A 83 -5.15 -7.59 11.12
C PRO A 83 -5.05 -8.82 12.05
N CYS A 84 -3.84 -9.26 12.38
CA CYS A 84 -3.57 -10.31 13.35
C CYS A 84 -4.07 -9.98 14.76
N GLU A 85 -4.04 -8.71 15.18
CA GLU A 85 -4.50 -8.26 16.48
C GLU A 85 -6.02 -8.37 16.61
N GLN A 86 -6.77 -8.12 15.51
CA GLN A 86 -8.23 -8.28 15.47
C GLN A 86 -8.68 -9.74 15.74
N ARG A 87 -7.81 -10.72 15.42
CA ARG A 87 -8.07 -12.16 15.65
C ARG A 87 -7.28 -12.72 16.83
N CYS A 88 -6.63 -11.89 17.62
CA CYS A 88 -5.93 -12.34 18.81
C CYS A 88 -6.93 -12.96 19.82
N ARG A 89 -6.63 -14.19 20.28
CA ARG A 89 -7.49 -14.88 21.26
C ARG A 89 -7.59 -14.14 22.59
N ARG A 90 -6.61 -13.30 22.93
CA ARG A 90 -6.69 -12.46 24.13
C ARG A 90 -7.83 -11.45 24.11
N ASN A 91 -8.34 -11.07 22.93
CA ASN A 91 -9.56 -10.26 22.84
C ASN A 91 -10.77 -10.86 23.58
N MET A 92 -10.74 -12.19 23.82
CA MET A 92 -11.79 -12.88 24.57
C MET A 92 -11.62 -12.77 26.10
N VAL A 93 -10.49 -12.23 26.56
CA VAL A 93 -10.14 -12.14 27.98
C VAL A 93 -10.00 -10.68 28.41
N ASP A 94 -9.08 -9.92 27.80
CA ASP A 94 -8.75 -8.57 28.24
C ASP A 94 -8.39 -7.62 27.08
N GLY A 95 -7.79 -8.11 26.01
CA GLY A 95 -7.41 -7.33 24.83
C GLY A 95 -6.33 -7.99 24.01
N ALA A 96 -6.15 -7.56 22.75
CA ALA A 96 -5.13 -8.10 21.87
C ALA A 96 -3.72 -7.90 22.43
N ILE A 97 -2.84 -8.86 22.15
CA ILE A 97 -1.40 -8.61 22.28
C ILE A 97 -1.03 -7.51 21.27
N ASN A 98 -0.25 -6.54 21.68
CA ASN A 98 0.28 -5.49 20.78
C ASN A 98 1.37 -6.07 19.86
N ILE A 99 0.92 -6.87 18.87
CA ILE A 99 1.78 -7.67 17.98
C ILE A 99 2.66 -6.75 17.11
N ARG A 100 2.05 -5.68 16.56
CA ARG A 100 2.78 -4.68 15.76
C ARG A 100 3.80 -3.93 16.63
N GLY A 101 3.42 -3.54 17.84
CA GLY A 101 4.31 -2.87 18.79
C GLY A 101 5.51 -3.72 19.20
N LEU A 102 5.31 -5.03 19.45
CA LEU A 102 6.40 -5.97 19.73
C LEU A 102 7.32 -6.15 18.52
N LYS A 103 6.77 -6.22 17.29
CA LYS A 103 7.57 -6.22 16.06
C LYS A 103 8.39 -4.94 15.96
N ARG A 104 7.78 -3.77 16.23
CA ARG A 104 8.45 -2.48 16.22
C ARG A 104 9.61 -2.46 17.22
N PHE A 105 9.37 -2.90 18.41
CA PHE A 105 10.40 -3.00 19.45
C PHE A 105 11.54 -3.91 19.00
N ALA A 106 11.23 -5.08 18.42
CA ALA A 106 12.24 -6.00 17.90
C ALA A 106 13.15 -5.34 16.85
N VAL A 107 12.59 -4.70 15.83
CA VAL A 107 13.38 -4.07 14.76
C VAL A 107 14.19 -2.87 15.25
N ASP A 108 13.68 -2.13 16.24
CA ASP A 108 14.39 -0.98 16.83
C ASP A 108 15.56 -1.42 17.74
N GLN A 109 15.53 -2.66 18.30
CA GLN A 109 16.56 -3.19 19.21
C GLN A 109 17.51 -4.19 18.55
N ALA A 110 17.18 -4.71 17.36
CA ALA A 110 17.93 -5.80 16.73
C ALA A 110 19.35 -5.42 16.26
N GLY A 111 19.60 -4.12 16.04
CA GLY A 111 20.83 -3.68 15.39
C GLY A 111 20.94 -4.19 13.96
N ASP A 112 22.18 -4.39 13.48
CA ASP A 112 22.42 -4.93 12.15
C ASP A 112 22.14 -6.44 12.14
N VAL A 113 21.21 -6.83 11.28
CA VAL A 113 20.82 -8.23 11.09
C VAL A 113 21.24 -8.68 9.70
N GLU A 114 22.18 -9.63 9.64
CA GLU A 114 22.65 -10.19 8.38
C GLU A 114 21.52 -10.79 7.55
N GLN A 115 21.65 -10.67 6.23
CA GLN A 115 20.77 -11.32 5.27
C GLN A 115 21.10 -12.82 5.18
N PRO A 116 20.12 -13.68 4.85
CA PRO A 116 20.37 -15.07 4.55
C PRO A 116 21.36 -15.22 3.38
N ALA A 117 22.14 -16.27 3.39
CA ALA A 117 23.03 -16.61 2.28
C ALA A 117 22.20 -16.96 1.03
N CYS A 118 22.62 -16.46 -0.12
CA CYS A 118 22.01 -16.84 -1.40
C CYS A 118 22.44 -18.27 -1.78
N ALA A 119 21.54 -18.96 -2.49
CA ALA A 119 21.87 -20.23 -3.12
C ALA A 119 22.91 -20.04 -4.24
N GLU A 120 23.48 -21.16 -4.74
CA GLU A 120 24.41 -21.15 -5.88
C GLU A 120 23.78 -20.46 -7.10
N ALA A 121 24.62 -19.75 -7.87
CA ALA A 121 24.17 -19.01 -9.03
C ALA A 121 23.53 -19.94 -10.07
N THR A 122 22.30 -19.66 -10.46
CA THR A 122 21.54 -20.44 -11.45
C THR A 122 21.92 -20.11 -12.90
N GLY A 123 22.64 -19.00 -13.11
CA GLY A 123 22.91 -18.44 -14.44
C GLY A 123 21.68 -17.77 -15.09
N LYS A 124 20.54 -17.70 -14.40
CA LYS A 124 19.31 -17.05 -14.88
C LYS A 124 19.26 -15.59 -14.48
N THR A 125 18.69 -14.77 -15.37
CA THR A 125 18.54 -13.32 -15.22
C THR A 125 17.07 -12.94 -15.18
N VAL A 126 16.71 -12.06 -14.23
CA VAL A 126 15.33 -11.59 -14.07
C VAL A 126 15.28 -10.08 -14.03
N ALA A 127 14.43 -9.46 -14.85
CA ALA A 127 14.08 -8.05 -14.74
C ALA A 127 12.85 -7.88 -13.86
N VAL A 128 12.89 -6.91 -12.95
CA VAL A 128 11.75 -6.50 -12.12
C VAL A 128 11.39 -5.07 -12.51
N VAL A 129 10.16 -4.87 -12.95
CA VAL A 129 9.63 -3.56 -13.36
C VAL A 129 8.81 -2.96 -12.22
N GLY A 130 9.42 -2.04 -11.49
CA GLY A 130 8.89 -1.38 -10.31
C GLY A 130 9.62 -1.77 -9.03
N GLY A 131 10.25 -0.79 -8.38
CA GLY A 131 11.02 -0.92 -7.14
C GLY A 131 10.17 -0.63 -5.88
N GLY A 132 8.88 -0.90 -5.94
CA GLY A 132 7.97 -0.86 -4.80
C GLY A 132 8.02 -2.14 -3.95
N PRO A 133 7.15 -2.28 -2.94
CA PRO A 133 7.15 -3.45 -2.04
C PRO A 133 7.02 -4.79 -2.76
N SER A 134 6.18 -4.88 -3.80
CA SER A 134 6.00 -6.11 -4.59
C SER A 134 7.28 -6.48 -5.34
N GLY A 135 7.84 -5.53 -6.10
CA GLY A 135 9.04 -5.78 -6.90
C GLY A 135 10.27 -6.10 -6.05
N LEU A 136 10.48 -5.36 -4.96
CA LEU A 136 11.60 -5.62 -4.05
C LEU A 136 11.44 -6.95 -3.28
N THR A 137 10.20 -7.36 -2.96
CA THR A 137 9.93 -8.69 -2.39
C THR A 137 10.29 -9.80 -3.38
N ALA A 138 9.85 -9.66 -4.64
CA ALA A 138 10.20 -10.61 -5.69
C ALA A 138 11.73 -10.65 -5.90
N ALA A 139 12.38 -9.49 -5.98
CA ALA A 139 13.82 -9.38 -6.13
C ALA A 139 14.58 -10.06 -4.98
N TYR A 140 14.12 -9.88 -3.74
CA TYR A 140 14.70 -10.50 -2.55
C TYR A 140 14.71 -12.03 -2.64
N TYR A 141 13.54 -12.64 -2.87
CA TYR A 141 13.47 -14.11 -2.93
C TYR A 141 14.16 -14.69 -4.16
N LEU A 142 14.09 -14.00 -5.31
CA LEU A 142 14.80 -14.40 -6.52
C LEU A 142 16.33 -14.37 -6.34
N ALA A 143 16.85 -13.35 -5.66
CA ALA A 143 18.27 -13.27 -5.32
C ALA A 143 18.68 -14.39 -4.35
N LEU A 144 17.89 -14.67 -3.31
CA LEU A 144 18.13 -15.79 -2.40
C LEU A 144 18.16 -17.14 -3.11
N MET A 145 17.38 -17.30 -4.20
CA MET A 145 17.39 -18.50 -5.05
C MET A 145 18.59 -18.59 -6.01
N GLY A 146 19.50 -17.62 -5.98
CA GLY A 146 20.70 -17.59 -6.83
C GLY A 146 20.47 -17.02 -8.23
N HIS A 147 19.34 -16.33 -8.49
CA HIS A 147 19.13 -15.63 -9.76
C HIS A 147 19.80 -14.25 -9.75
N LYS A 148 20.27 -13.80 -10.92
CA LYS A 148 20.72 -12.42 -11.10
C LYS A 148 19.51 -11.53 -11.34
N VAL A 149 19.25 -10.56 -10.46
CA VAL A 149 18.08 -9.71 -10.49
C VAL A 149 18.47 -8.27 -10.78
N THR A 150 17.73 -7.62 -11.70
CA THR A 150 17.83 -6.20 -12.00
C THR A 150 16.47 -5.53 -11.85
N VAL A 151 16.37 -4.53 -10.97
CA VAL A 151 15.16 -3.76 -10.71
C VAL A 151 15.22 -2.44 -11.50
N TYR A 152 14.14 -2.10 -12.17
CA TYR A 152 13.95 -0.81 -12.86
C TYR A 152 12.80 -0.05 -12.20
N ASP A 153 13.01 1.21 -11.86
CA ASP A 153 11.98 2.09 -11.31
C ASP A 153 11.98 3.46 -11.99
N MET A 154 10.81 4.01 -12.26
CA MET A 154 10.67 5.31 -12.90
C MET A 154 10.98 6.49 -11.97
N HIS A 155 10.96 6.29 -10.66
CA HIS A 155 11.22 7.32 -9.67
C HIS A 155 12.72 7.42 -9.33
N LYS A 156 13.11 8.51 -8.68
CA LYS A 156 14.50 8.77 -8.26
C LYS A 156 15.00 7.80 -7.20
N LYS A 157 14.08 7.29 -6.37
CA LYS A 157 14.38 6.38 -5.27
C LYS A 157 13.42 5.21 -5.25
N LEU A 158 13.91 4.05 -4.85
CA LEU A 158 13.10 2.87 -4.63
C LEU A 158 12.17 3.03 -3.41
N GLY A 159 11.18 2.15 -3.31
CA GLY A 159 10.23 2.08 -2.20
C GLY A 159 8.77 2.20 -2.61
N GLY A 160 8.48 2.64 -3.85
CA GLY A 160 7.11 2.75 -4.36
C GLY A 160 6.19 3.50 -3.39
N MET A 161 4.98 3.00 -3.15
CA MET A 161 4.02 3.66 -2.26
C MET A 161 4.47 3.78 -0.80
N MET A 162 5.43 3.00 -0.32
CA MET A 162 6.01 3.21 1.01
C MET A 162 6.76 4.56 1.11
N ARG A 163 7.26 5.07 -0.01
CA ARG A 163 7.92 6.37 -0.11
C ARG A 163 7.00 7.47 -0.63
N TYR A 164 6.29 7.18 -1.72
CA TYR A 164 5.53 8.16 -2.51
C TYR A 164 4.05 8.25 -2.12
N GLY A 165 3.60 7.39 -1.20
CA GLY A 165 2.22 7.40 -0.69
C GLY A 165 2.13 7.60 0.81
N ILE A 166 3.14 7.16 1.58
CA ILE A 166 3.11 7.23 3.05
C ILE A 166 4.02 8.36 3.54
N PRO A 167 3.51 9.31 4.34
CA PRO A 167 4.31 10.42 4.86
C PRO A 167 5.45 9.98 5.79
N SER A 168 6.52 10.79 5.83
CA SER A 168 7.73 10.49 6.62
C SER A 168 7.49 10.46 8.14
N TYR A 169 6.47 11.16 8.63
CA TYR A 169 6.13 11.13 10.06
C TYR A 169 5.50 9.79 10.49
N ARG A 170 4.93 9.02 9.55
CA ARG A 170 4.45 7.64 9.78
C ARG A 170 5.56 6.62 9.56
N TYR A 171 6.35 6.81 8.51
CA TYR A 171 7.47 5.93 8.18
C TYR A 171 8.72 6.75 7.81
N PRO A 172 9.70 6.90 8.74
CA PRO A 172 10.91 7.66 8.52
C PRO A 172 11.69 7.18 7.30
N ARG A 173 12.15 8.12 6.48
CA ARG A 173 12.82 7.81 5.20
C ARG A 173 14.14 7.07 5.40
N GLU A 174 14.87 7.39 6.47
CA GLU A 174 16.12 6.73 6.84
C GLU A 174 15.89 5.24 7.08
N LYS A 175 14.80 4.87 7.79
CA LYS A 175 14.45 3.48 8.06
C LYS A 175 14.05 2.71 6.79
N LEU A 176 13.35 3.37 5.87
CA LEU A 176 13.02 2.79 4.57
C LEU A 176 14.29 2.61 3.72
N ASP A 177 15.19 3.60 3.70
CA ASP A 177 16.44 3.54 2.93
C ASP A 177 17.36 2.43 3.46
N GLU A 178 17.50 2.28 4.80
CA GLU A 178 18.24 1.21 5.46
C GLU A 178 17.67 -0.17 5.07
N GLU A 179 16.36 -0.34 5.11
CA GLU A 179 15.71 -1.62 4.77
C GLU A 179 15.88 -1.99 3.30
N ILE A 180 15.72 -1.02 2.38
CA ILE A 180 15.95 -1.23 0.95
C ILE A 180 17.43 -1.54 0.68
N ALA A 181 18.36 -0.82 1.29
CA ALA A 181 19.79 -1.08 1.15
C ALA A 181 20.16 -2.51 1.63
N SER A 182 19.54 -2.97 2.70
CA SER A 182 19.70 -4.34 3.21
C SER A 182 19.18 -5.39 2.21
N ILE A 183 18.08 -5.13 1.50
CA ILE A 183 17.58 -5.99 0.42
C ILE A 183 18.55 -6.00 -0.77
N LEU A 184 19.01 -4.83 -1.20
CA LEU A 184 19.92 -4.69 -2.34
C LEU A 184 21.29 -5.33 -2.07
N SER A 185 21.70 -5.46 -0.80
CA SER A 185 22.97 -6.11 -0.41
C SER A 185 23.08 -7.57 -0.82
N LEU A 186 21.97 -8.21 -1.21
CA LEU A 186 21.96 -9.56 -1.82
C LEU A 186 22.51 -9.61 -3.26
N GLY A 187 23.08 -8.50 -3.77
CA GLY A 187 23.62 -8.41 -5.13
C GLY A 187 22.56 -8.04 -6.17
N ILE A 188 21.44 -7.46 -5.76
CA ILE A 188 20.39 -6.95 -6.65
C ILE A 188 20.84 -5.63 -7.28
N GLU A 189 20.88 -5.57 -8.61
CA GLU A 189 21.13 -4.34 -9.36
C GLU A 189 19.85 -3.49 -9.40
N ALA A 190 19.96 -2.16 -9.25
CA ALA A 190 18.80 -1.26 -9.33
C ALA A 190 19.11 -0.06 -10.23
N HIS A 191 18.19 0.23 -11.15
CA HIS A 191 18.21 1.39 -12.04
C HIS A 191 16.98 2.25 -11.77
N THR A 192 17.19 3.42 -11.20
CA THR A 192 16.15 4.43 -10.96
C THR A 192 16.08 5.43 -12.11
N GLU A 193 15.00 6.20 -12.16
CA GLU A 193 14.73 7.17 -13.25
C GLU A 193 14.66 6.50 -14.63
N VAL A 194 14.19 5.24 -14.66
CA VAL A 194 14.01 4.45 -15.90
C VAL A 194 12.55 3.98 -15.98
N LYS A 195 11.79 4.59 -16.89
CA LYS A 195 10.39 4.21 -17.15
C LYS A 195 10.30 3.17 -18.27
N ILE A 196 9.97 1.94 -17.92
CA ILE A 196 9.76 0.88 -18.91
C ILE A 196 8.53 1.18 -19.76
N GLY A 197 8.66 0.99 -21.08
CA GLY A 197 7.67 1.40 -22.06
C GLY A 197 7.93 2.82 -22.63
N VAL A 198 8.90 3.57 -22.04
CA VAL A 198 9.33 4.89 -22.52
C VAL A 198 10.83 4.90 -22.80
N ASP A 199 11.67 4.69 -21.76
CA ASP A 199 13.14 4.74 -21.88
C ASP A 199 13.73 3.41 -22.37
N ILE A 200 13.14 2.31 -21.96
CA ILE A 200 13.45 0.94 -22.39
C ILE A 200 12.14 0.29 -22.77
N THR A 201 12.05 -0.29 -23.94
CA THR A 201 10.84 -1.02 -24.36
C THR A 201 10.69 -2.34 -23.59
N PHE A 202 9.47 -2.77 -23.41
CA PHE A 202 9.19 -4.06 -22.78
C PHE A 202 9.77 -5.23 -23.59
N GLN A 203 9.82 -5.11 -24.92
CA GLN A 203 10.43 -6.11 -25.82
C GLN A 203 11.94 -6.22 -25.62
N GLU A 204 12.64 -5.11 -25.41
CA GLU A 204 14.08 -5.13 -25.08
C GLU A 204 14.35 -5.85 -23.76
N LEU A 205 13.51 -5.67 -22.73
CA LEU A 205 13.62 -6.43 -21.49
C LEU A 205 13.44 -7.94 -21.74
N LYS A 206 12.42 -8.33 -22.49
CA LYS A 206 12.17 -9.74 -22.83
C LYS A 206 13.29 -10.41 -23.63
N GLN A 207 14.03 -9.62 -24.42
CA GLN A 207 15.19 -10.13 -25.17
C GLN A 207 16.46 -10.25 -24.28
N LYS A 208 16.56 -9.40 -23.27
CA LYS A 208 17.77 -9.29 -22.43
C LYS A 208 17.73 -10.22 -21.21
N PHE A 209 16.54 -10.56 -20.71
CA PHE A 209 16.34 -11.32 -19.49
C PHE A 209 15.56 -12.62 -19.75
N ASP A 210 15.85 -13.65 -18.96
CA ASP A 210 15.13 -14.93 -19.00
C ASP A 210 13.67 -14.81 -18.54
N ALA A 211 13.38 -13.85 -17.63
CA ALA A 211 12.04 -13.56 -17.14
C ALA A 211 11.88 -12.08 -16.79
N VAL A 212 10.62 -11.60 -16.83
CA VAL A 212 10.23 -10.24 -16.45
C VAL A 212 9.10 -10.31 -15.42
N TYR A 213 9.30 -9.70 -14.26
CA TYR A 213 8.28 -9.53 -13.23
C TYR A 213 7.73 -8.11 -13.25
N VAL A 214 6.41 -7.95 -13.44
CA VAL A 214 5.75 -6.63 -13.58
C VAL A 214 5.10 -6.23 -12.26
N ALA A 215 5.66 -5.22 -11.61
CA ALA A 215 5.26 -4.72 -10.29
C ALA A 215 5.03 -3.20 -10.27
N ILE A 216 4.38 -2.68 -11.31
CA ILE A 216 4.23 -1.23 -11.58
C ILE A 216 3.37 -0.47 -10.56
N GLY A 217 2.62 -1.15 -9.71
CA GLY A 217 1.78 -0.53 -8.68
C GLY A 217 0.63 0.30 -9.24
N ALA A 218 0.08 1.20 -8.41
CA ALA A 218 -1.01 2.11 -8.75
C ALA A 218 -0.58 3.55 -8.41
N HIS A 219 -0.19 4.31 -9.42
CA HIS A 219 0.43 5.65 -9.28
C HIS A 219 -0.38 6.77 -9.94
N THR A 220 -1.54 6.48 -10.52
CA THR A 220 -2.40 7.51 -11.10
C THR A 220 -3.57 7.80 -10.17
N ASP A 221 -4.11 9.00 -10.25
CA ASP A 221 -5.28 9.45 -9.50
C ASP A 221 -6.60 8.96 -10.10
N LYS A 222 -7.65 9.12 -9.33
CA LYS A 222 -9.04 8.99 -9.80
C LYS A 222 -9.75 10.29 -9.59
N LYS A 223 -10.44 10.75 -10.63
CA LYS A 223 -11.30 11.94 -10.57
C LYS A 223 -12.62 11.61 -9.89
N VAL A 224 -13.18 12.59 -9.16
CA VAL A 224 -14.52 12.50 -8.57
C VAL A 224 -15.59 12.54 -9.65
N GLY A 225 -15.35 13.29 -10.73
CA GLY A 225 -16.28 13.52 -11.83
C GLY A 225 -17.35 14.57 -11.50
N ILE A 226 -16.98 15.60 -10.75
CA ILE A 226 -17.86 16.72 -10.38
C ILE A 226 -17.47 18.00 -11.12
N GLU A 227 -18.42 18.93 -11.22
CA GLU A 227 -18.19 20.26 -11.81
C GLU A 227 -17.10 21.02 -11.02
N GLY A 228 -16.19 21.68 -11.74
CA GLY A 228 -15.11 22.47 -11.17
C GLY A 228 -13.89 21.68 -10.75
N GLU A 229 -13.81 20.38 -11.00
CA GLU A 229 -12.67 19.53 -10.62
C GLU A 229 -11.35 19.89 -11.32
N ASP A 230 -11.42 20.67 -12.40
CA ASP A 230 -10.24 21.16 -13.12
C ASP A 230 -9.81 22.58 -12.67
N ALA A 231 -10.40 23.16 -11.62
CA ALA A 231 -10.05 24.47 -11.08
C ALA A 231 -8.62 24.46 -10.49
N LYS A 232 -7.96 25.64 -10.57
CA LYS A 232 -6.64 25.82 -9.96
C LYS A 232 -6.72 25.71 -8.44
N GLY A 233 -5.94 24.82 -7.83
CA GLY A 233 -6.01 24.50 -6.42
C GLY A 233 -6.69 23.16 -6.14
N VAL A 234 -7.23 22.49 -7.16
CA VAL A 234 -7.59 21.06 -7.04
C VAL A 234 -6.32 20.22 -7.25
N VAL A 235 -6.02 19.35 -6.29
CA VAL A 235 -4.77 18.58 -6.24
C VAL A 235 -5.10 17.09 -6.07
N SER A 236 -4.42 16.25 -6.84
CA SER A 236 -4.46 14.80 -6.63
C SER A 236 -3.70 14.44 -5.34
N ALA A 237 -4.29 13.58 -4.50
CA ALA A 237 -3.62 13.01 -3.33
C ALA A 237 -2.34 12.25 -3.73
N VAL A 238 -2.39 11.52 -4.84
CA VAL A 238 -1.24 10.74 -5.34
C VAL A 238 -0.10 11.67 -5.74
N GLU A 239 -0.40 12.73 -6.48
CA GLU A 239 0.58 13.73 -6.89
C GLU A 239 1.18 14.47 -5.69
N MET A 240 0.34 14.93 -4.77
CA MET A 240 0.79 15.63 -3.57
C MET A 240 1.71 14.78 -2.70
N LEU A 241 1.30 13.56 -2.38
CA LEU A 241 2.10 12.65 -1.57
C LEU A 241 3.37 12.20 -2.30
N GLY A 242 3.28 12.02 -3.63
CA GLY A 242 4.43 11.74 -4.48
C GLY A 242 5.48 12.85 -4.44
N ASN A 243 5.06 14.10 -4.57
CA ASN A 243 5.93 15.29 -4.45
C ASN A 243 6.56 15.38 -3.06
N ILE A 244 5.80 15.13 -1.99
CA ILE A 244 6.33 15.05 -0.62
C ILE A 244 7.38 13.92 -0.51
N GLY A 245 7.14 12.79 -1.17
CA GLY A 245 8.08 11.66 -1.23
C GLY A 245 9.42 12.01 -1.90
N ASP A 246 9.40 12.90 -2.88
CA ASP A 246 10.59 13.46 -3.55
C ASP A 246 11.23 14.63 -2.80
N GLY A 247 10.64 15.06 -1.67
CA GLY A 247 11.11 16.20 -0.89
C GLY A 247 10.57 17.56 -1.34
N ASN A 248 9.66 17.58 -2.31
CA ASN A 248 8.98 18.78 -2.80
C ASN A 248 7.73 19.06 -1.96
N MET A 249 7.90 19.78 -0.85
CA MET A 249 6.81 20.08 0.07
C MET A 249 5.90 21.18 -0.48
N PRO A 250 4.58 20.95 -0.62
CA PRO A 250 3.65 22.03 -0.92
C PRO A 250 3.54 23.00 0.26
N ASP A 251 3.22 24.26 -0.01
CA ASP A 251 2.98 25.28 1.00
C ASP A 251 1.47 25.53 1.16
N PHE A 252 0.94 25.16 2.32
CA PHE A 252 -0.45 25.40 2.69
C PHE A 252 -0.61 26.48 3.76
N THR A 253 0.43 27.23 4.07
CA THR A 253 0.41 28.28 5.09
C THR A 253 -0.75 29.25 4.90
N GLY A 254 -1.63 29.35 5.90
CA GLY A 254 -2.80 30.21 5.92
C GLY A 254 -3.91 29.83 4.96
N LYS A 255 -3.86 28.64 4.32
CA LYS A 255 -4.89 28.16 3.39
C LYS A 255 -5.92 27.29 4.11
N ARG A 256 -7.15 27.33 3.61
CA ARG A 256 -8.22 26.41 3.95
C ARG A 256 -8.16 25.22 2.99
N VAL A 257 -8.02 24.03 3.51
CA VAL A 257 -7.86 22.80 2.71
C VAL A 257 -9.06 21.89 2.94
N ALA A 258 -9.72 21.47 1.87
CA ALA A 258 -10.75 20.43 1.91
C ALA A 258 -10.17 19.13 1.32
N VAL A 259 -10.30 18.00 2.04
CA VAL A 259 -9.83 16.68 1.59
C VAL A 259 -11.04 15.79 1.32
N ILE A 260 -11.16 15.26 0.11
CA ILE A 260 -12.26 14.36 -0.27
C ILE A 260 -11.81 12.92 -0.13
N GLY A 261 -12.34 12.19 0.86
CA GLY A 261 -12.05 10.76 1.03
C GLY A 261 -12.21 10.28 2.47
N GLY A 262 -12.08 8.97 2.69
CA GLY A 262 -12.22 8.35 4.03
C GLY A 262 -11.35 7.11 4.19
N GLY A 263 -10.29 6.98 3.39
CA GLY A 263 -9.27 5.93 3.51
C GLY A 263 -7.96 6.46 4.12
N ASN A 264 -6.99 5.58 4.34
CA ASN A 264 -5.68 5.96 4.90
C ASN A 264 -5.00 7.08 4.10
N VAL A 265 -5.11 7.08 2.76
CA VAL A 265 -4.56 8.15 1.91
C VAL A 265 -5.20 9.51 2.23
N ALA A 266 -6.52 9.55 2.48
CA ALA A 266 -7.20 10.78 2.86
C ALA A 266 -6.71 11.29 4.23
N MET A 267 -6.47 10.39 5.19
CA MET A 267 -5.89 10.75 6.50
C MET A 267 -4.45 11.24 6.35
N ASP A 268 -3.65 10.59 5.53
CA ASP A 268 -2.28 11.03 5.22
C ASP A 268 -2.25 12.43 4.59
N CYS A 269 -3.17 12.72 3.66
CA CYS A 269 -3.32 14.05 3.08
C CYS A 269 -3.80 15.09 4.10
N THR A 270 -4.81 14.74 4.91
CA THR A 270 -5.38 15.59 5.95
C THR A 270 -4.32 16.02 6.96
N ARG A 271 -3.61 15.04 7.52
CA ARG A 271 -2.53 15.29 8.51
C ARG A 271 -1.34 16.02 7.89
N SER A 272 -0.99 15.70 6.63
CA SER A 272 0.06 16.43 5.91
C SER A 272 -0.32 17.88 5.68
N ALA A 273 -1.58 18.17 5.32
CA ALA A 273 -2.04 19.55 5.13
C ALA A 273 -1.95 20.37 6.44
N VAL A 274 -2.36 19.81 7.58
CA VAL A 274 -2.20 20.45 8.90
C VAL A 274 -0.71 20.74 9.17
N ARG A 275 0.16 19.76 8.99
CA ARG A 275 1.61 19.87 9.25
C ARG A 275 2.32 20.83 8.29
N LEU A 276 1.77 21.06 7.11
CA LEU A 276 2.27 22.01 6.11
C LEU A 276 1.66 23.42 6.25
N GLY A 277 1.02 23.71 7.41
CA GLY A 277 0.64 25.05 7.82
C GLY A 277 -0.74 25.50 7.36
N ALA A 278 -1.62 24.59 6.93
CA ALA A 278 -3.00 24.95 6.63
C ALA A 278 -3.70 25.56 7.87
N GLU A 279 -4.46 26.65 7.65
CA GLU A 279 -5.21 27.32 8.73
C GLU A 279 -6.40 26.47 9.17
N PHE A 280 -7.11 25.88 8.21
CA PHE A 280 -8.22 24.95 8.43
C PHE A 280 -8.11 23.77 7.48
N VAL A 281 -8.34 22.56 8.02
CA VAL A 281 -8.41 21.33 7.21
C VAL A 281 -9.71 20.61 7.52
N THR A 282 -10.54 20.44 6.49
CA THR A 282 -11.81 19.69 6.58
C THR A 282 -11.75 18.44 5.71
N CYS A 283 -11.83 17.26 6.33
CA CYS A 283 -11.95 15.98 5.61
C CYS A 283 -13.44 15.67 5.34
N VAL A 284 -13.81 15.60 4.08
CA VAL A 284 -15.20 15.40 3.64
C VAL A 284 -15.41 13.95 3.23
N TYR A 285 -16.34 13.27 3.92
CA TYR A 285 -16.61 11.85 3.68
C TYR A 285 -18.13 11.58 3.56
N ARG A 286 -18.50 10.82 2.52
CA ARG A 286 -19.91 10.55 2.19
C ARG A 286 -20.64 9.55 3.08
N ARG A 287 -19.95 8.83 3.96
CA ARG A 287 -20.52 7.88 4.93
C ARG A 287 -20.24 8.34 6.36
N ARG A 288 -20.61 7.54 7.34
CA ARG A 288 -20.29 7.78 8.75
C ARG A 288 -18.80 7.55 9.02
N GLN A 289 -18.30 8.04 10.13
CA GLN A 289 -16.91 7.86 10.53
C GLN A 289 -16.55 6.38 10.73
N GLU A 290 -17.43 5.60 11.32
CA GLU A 290 -17.23 4.15 11.49
C GLU A 290 -17.23 3.35 10.18
N ASP A 291 -17.71 3.93 9.09
CA ASP A 291 -17.67 3.34 7.74
C ASP A 291 -16.39 3.73 6.96
N MET A 292 -15.51 4.52 7.56
CA MET A 292 -14.23 4.84 6.96
C MET A 292 -13.36 3.58 6.83
N THR A 293 -12.62 3.49 5.73
CA THR A 293 -11.64 2.41 5.52
C THR A 293 -10.27 2.77 6.08
N ALA A 294 -10.11 3.98 6.57
CA ALA A 294 -8.92 4.40 7.32
C ALA A 294 -8.85 3.68 8.66
N GLN A 295 -7.64 3.45 9.15
CA GLN A 295 -7.43 2.95 10.51
C GLN A 295 -7.95 3.97 11.53
N ALA A 296 -8.59 3.50 12.59
CA ALA A 296 -9.13 4.36 13.64
C ALA A 296 -8.06 5.30 14.23
N GLU A 297 -6.86 4.78 14.47
CA GLU A 297 -5.69 5.54 14.96
C GLU A 297 -5.34 6.73 14.05
N GLU A 298 -5.50 6.58 12.71
CA GLU A 298 -5.18 7.65 11.76
C GLU A 298 -6.29 8.71 11.73
N VAL A 299 -7.54 8.30 11.89
CA VAL A 299 -8.68 9.23 12.02
C VAL A 299 -8.58 10.01 13.32
N GLU A 300 -8.34 9.33 14.43
CA GLU A 300 -8.13 9.95 15.75
C GLU A 300 -6.92 10.89 15.74
N GLY A 301 -5.82 10.48 15.09
CA GLY A 301 -4.63 11.32 14.91
C GLY A 301 -4.92 12.58 14.10
N ALA A 302 -5.71 12.50 13.04
CA ALA A 302 -6.10 13.66 12.25
C ALA A 302 -6.97 14.65 13.06
N ILE A 303 -7.93 14.14 13.84
CA ILE A 303 -8.77 14.95 14.73
C ILE A 303 -7.91 15.61 15.84
N ALA A 304 -7.00 14.84 16.45
CA ALA A 304 -6.10 15.34 17.51
C ALA A 304 -5.12 16.42 16.98
N GLU A 305 -4.76 16.37 15.70
CA GLU A 305 -3.96 17.41 15.05
C GLU A 305 -4.79 18.64 14.62
N GLY A 306 -6.11 18.65 14.85
CA GLY A 306 -6.99 19.79 14.64
C GLY A 306 -7.77 19.78 13.33
N ALA A 307 -7.79 18.66 12.58
CA ALA A 307 -8.61 18.55 11.40
C ALA A 307 -10.08 18.28 11.74
N GLU A 308 -11.00 18.86 10.96
CA GLU A 308 -12.43 18.61 11.04
C GLU A 308 -12.81 17.40 10.21
N MET A 309 -13.60 16.47 10.78
CA MET A 309 -14.19 15.33 10.07
C MET A 309 -15.66 15.61 9.72
N LEU A 310 -15.91 16.05 8.49
CA LEU A 310 -17.26 16.29 7.96
C LEU A 310 -17.77 15.01 7.29
N THR A 311 -18.40 14.14 8.07
CA THR A 311 -18.98 12.88 7.62
C THR A 311 -20.40 13.06 7.09
N LEU A 312 -20.95 12.05 6.38
CA LEU A 312 -22.28 12.09 5.76
C LEU A 312 -22.45 13.25 4.77
N HIS A 313 -21.36 13.63 4.08
CA HIS A 313 -21.35 14.67 3.07
C HIS A 313 -20.65 14.16 1.80
N ALA A 314 -21.38 14.12 0.68
CA ALA A 314 -20.83 13.76 -0.62
C ALA A 314 -20.39 15.01 -1.39
N PRO A 315 -19.20 15.05 -2.01
CA PRO A 315 -18.79 16.17 -2.83
C PRO A 315 -19.77 16.34 -4.00
N LEU A 316 -20.22 17.58 -4.26
CA LEU A 316 -21.21 17.91 -5.27
C LEU A 316 -20.59 18.69 -6.44
N LYS A 317 -19.88 19.76 -6.13
CA LYS A 317 -19.15 20.60 -7.09
C LYS A 317 -18.07 21.42 -6.39
N ILE A 318 -17.09 21.87 -7.16
CA ILE A 318 -16.07 22.83 -6.71
C ILE A 318 -16.40 24.19 -7.33
N GLU A 319 -16.51 25.20 -6.49
CA GLU A 319 -16.74 26.59 -6.89
C GLU A 319 -15.38 27.23 -7.15
N ALA A 320 -15.23 27.84 -8.32
CA ALA A 320 -14.05 28.62 -8.66
C ALA A 320 -14.34 30.11 -8.59
N ASP A 321 -13.32 30.92 -8.28
CA ASP A 321 -13.36 32.39 -8.36
C ASP A 321 -13.25 32.89 -9.82
N GLU A 322 -13.26 34.21 -10.01
CA GLU A 322 -13.13 34.89 -11.29
C GLU A 322 -11.81 34.55 -12.03
N ASN A 323 -10.78 34.13 -11.29
CA ASN A 323 -9.46 33.77 -11.83
C ASN A 323 -9.30 32.27 -12.05
N GLY A 324 -10.35 31.49 -11.78
CA GLY A 324 -10.39 30.05 -11.90
C GLY A 324 -9.70 29.31 -10.75
N ASN A 325 -9.45 29.97 -9.60
CA ASN A 325 -8.94 29.30 -8.40
C ASN A 325 -10.09 28.74 -7.57
N VAL A 326 -9.84 27.70 -6.80
CA VAL A 326 -10.79 27.14 -5.84
C VAL A 326 -11.22 28.21 -4.84
N ALA A 327 -12.54 28.36 -4.63
CA ALA A 327 -13.14 29.24 -3.65
C ALA A 327 -13.96 28.48 -2.59
N ALA A 328 -14.55 27.35 -2.96
CA ALA A 328 -15.26 26.47 -2.04
C ALA A 328 -15.46 25.06 -2.63
N LEU A 329 -15.64 24.09 -1.74
CA LEU A 329 -16.23 22.78 -2.04
C LEU A 329 -17.68 22.79 -1.59
N TRP A 330 -18.61 22.45 -2.49
CA TRP A 330 -20.00 22.19 -2.14
C TRP A 330 -20.21 20.71 -1.86
N ALA A 331 -20.81 20.39 -0.74
CA ALA A 331 -21.05 19.03 -0.32
C ALA A 331 -22.52 18.79 0.00
N GLN A 332 -23.08 17.73 -0.55
CA GLN A 332 -24.46 17.33 -0.35
C GLN A 332 -24.58 16.43 0.89
N PRO A 333 -25.39 16.81 1.90
CA PRO A 333 -25.65 15.94 3.05
C PRO A 333 -26.25 14.60 2.62
N GLN A 334 -25.88 13.55 3.35
CA GLN A 334 -26.26 12.17 3.08
C GLN A 334 -27.00 11.55 4.25
N ILE A 335 -27.86 10.58 3.94
CA ILE A 335 -28.46 9.65 4.90
C ILE A 335 -28.00 8.24 4.57
N ILE A 336 -27.90 7.40 5.59
CA ILE A 336 -27.52 6.00 5.42
C ILE A 336 -28.69 5.19 4.88
N GLY A 337 -28.47 4.50 3.78
CA GLY A 337 -29.40 3.56 3.16
C GLY A 337 -29.05 2.10 3.38
N GLU A 338 -29.48 1.26 2.45
CA GLU A 338 -29.24 -0.19 2.50
C GLU A 338 -27.75 -0.54 2.40
N ILE A 339 -27.40 -1.72 2.95
CA ILE A 339 -26.03 -2.25 2.87
C ILE A 339 -25.74 -2.72 1.44
N ASP A 340 -24.63 -2.28 0.87
CA ASP A 340 -24.18 -2.70 -0.46
C ASP A 340 -23.63 -4.14 -0.45
N LYS A 341 -23.32 -4.70 -1.65
CA LYS A 341 -22.76 -6.05 -1.79
C LYS A 341 -21.41 -6.24 -1.11
N ALA A 342 -20.72 -5.15 -0.77
CA ALA A 342 -19.45 -5.17 -0.04
C ALA A 342 -19.64 -5.03 1.48
N GLY A 343 -20.89 -5.11 1.98
CA GLY A 343 -21.21 -5.01 3.41
C GLY A 343 -21.17 -3.59 3.97
N ARG A 344 -21.14 -2.55 3.11
CA ARG A 344 -21.08 -1.15 3.55
C ARG A 344 -22.38 -0.42 3.29
N PRO A 345 -22.81 0.48 4.21
CA PRO A 345 -24.03 1.25 4.04
C PRO A 345 -23.92 2.19 2.83
N ARG A 346 -24.94 2.16 1.98
CA ARG A 346 -25.01 3.01 0.79
C ARG A 346 -25.45 4.43 1.19
N PRO A 347 -24.69 5.48 0.85
CA PRO A 347 -25.13 6.84 1.10
C PRO A 347 -26.24 7.23 0.10
N ASN A 348 -27.30 7.84 0.59
CA ASN A 348 -28.40 8.43 -0.19
C ASN A 348 -28.45 9.93 0.06
N THR A 349 -28.84 10.71 -0.94
CA THR A 349 -28.97 12.15 -0.81
C THR A 349 -30.07 12.53 0.19
N ALA A 350 -29.74 13.36 1.16
CA ALA A 350 -30.71 13.95 2.09
C ALA A 350 -31.48 15.12 1.41
N SER A 351 -32.73 15.29 1.80
CA SER A 351 -33.57 16.39 1.28
C SER A 351 -33.31 17.70 2.05
N VAL A 352 -32.05 18.13 2.08
CA VAL A 352 -31.57 19.37 2.69
C VAL A 352 -30.58 20.05 1.75
N ASP A 353 -30.45 21.37 1.90
CA ASP A 353 -29.57 22.15 1.03
C ASP A 353 -28.12 21.73 1.15
N PRO A 354 -27.33 21.78 0.04
CA PRO A 354 -25.91 21.55 0.05
C PRO A 354 -25.15 22.53 0.95
N LEU A 355 -24.14 22.04 1.63
CA LEU A 355 -23.25 22.84 2.45
C LEU A 355 -22.11 23.42 1.60
N ARG A 356 -21.88 24.73 1.73
CA ARG A 356 -20.73 25.41 1.14
C ARG A 356 -19.55 25.42 2.14
N ILE A 357 -18.45 24.75 1.79
CA ILE A 357 -17.22 24.65 2.58
C ILE A 357 -16.19 25.56 1.92
N PRO A 358 -15.87 26.72 2.51
CA PRO A 358 -14.84 27.61 1.97
C PRO A 358 -13.49 26.88 1.92
N ALA A 359 -12.84 26.88 0.75
CA ALA A 359 -11.56 26.21 0.55
C ALA A 359 -10.73 26.96 -0.49
N ASP A 360 -9.42 26.98 -0.30
CA ASP A 360 -8.44 27.53 -1.23
C ASP A 360 -7.74 26.38 -1.97
N VAL A 361 -7.78 25.17 -1.39
CA VAL A 361 -7.27 23.93 -1.98
C VAL A 361 -8.24 22.79 -1.73
N VAL A 362 -8.48 21.97 -2.74
CA VAL A 362 -9.24 20.71 -2.63
C VAL A 362 -8.32 19.56 -2.99
N ILE A 363 -8.12 18.62 -2.05
CA ILE A 363 -7.31 17.41 -2.27
C ILE A 363 -8.25 16.22 -2.53
N VAL A 364 -8.08 15.56 -3.67
CA VAL A 364 -8.91 14.41 -4.07
C VAL A 364 -8.21 13.10 -3.69
N ALA A 365 -8.77 12.37 -2.72
CA ALA A 365 -8.21 11.15 -2.13
C ALA A 365 -9.19 9.97 -2.20
N ILE A 366 -9.74 9.66 -3.40
CA ILE A 366 -10.79 8.64 -3.61
C ILE A 366 -10.31 7.35 -4.23
N GLY A 367 -9.02 7.15 -4.32
CA GLY A 367 -8.38 5.92 -4.82
C GLY A 367 -7.33 6.19 -5.88
N GLN A 368 -6.71 5.10 -6.32
CA GLN A 368 -5.58 5.11 -7.24
C GLN A 368 -5.90 4.29 -8.49
N GLY A 369 -5.23 4.59 -9.60
CA GLY A 369 -5.29 3.87 -10.86
C GLY A 369 -3.95 3.25 -11.23
N ILE A 370 -3.98 2.34 -12.21
CA ILE A 370 -2.80 1.62 -12.72
C ILE A 370 -2.53 2.09 -14.15
N GLU A 371 -1.29 2.49 -14.43
CA GLU A 371 -0.84 2.90 -15.76
C GLU A 371 -0.32 1.69 -16.58
N SER A 372 -1.18 0.72 -16.85
CA SER A 372 -0.83 -0.50 -17.57
C SER A 372 -0.91 -0.39 -19.10
N ASN A 373 -1.51 0.67 -19.63
CA ASN A 373 -1.66 0.92 -21.05
C ASN A 373 -0.32 0.97 -21.81
N LEU A 374 0.78 1.34 -21.15
CA LEU A 374 2.12 1.32 -21.71
C LEU A 374 2.57 -0.06 -22.20
N PHE A 375 2.00 -1.13 -21.65
CA PHE A 375 2.36 -2.51 -21.95
C PHE A 375 1.31 -3.23 -22.81
N GLU A 376 0.16 -2.62 -23.09
CA GLU A 376 -0.91 -3.24 -23.90
C GLU A 376 -0.47 -3.47 -25.35
N ALA A 377 0.33 -2.53 -25.91
CA ALA A 377 0.91 -2.68 -27.24
C ALA A 377 1.87 -3.88 -27.36
N ASP A 378 2.49 -4.29 -26.26
CA ASP A 378 3.38 -5.45 -26.14
C ASP A 378 2.64 -6.77 -25.87
N GLY A 379 1.31 -6.74 -25.84
CA GLY A 379 0.46 -7.92 -25.68
C GLY A 379 0.05 -8.22 -24.24
N LEU A 380 0.33 -7.33 -23.29
CA LEU A 380 -0.11 -7.46 -21.90
C LEU A 380 -1.60 -7.14 -21.82
N LYS A 381 -2.41 -8.11 -21.43
CA LYS A 381 -3.87 -7.95 -21.35
C LYS A 381 -4.28 -7.43 -19.97
N THR A 382 -5.23 -6.51 -19.94
CA THR A 382 -5.74 -5.91 -18.71
C THR A 382 -7.24 -6.12 -18.51
N LYS A 383 -7.69 -6.06 -17.27
CA LYS A 383 -9.11 -5.95 -16.89
C LYS A 383 -9.51 -4.48 -16.83
N ARG A 384 -10.82 -4.22 -16.71
CA ARG A 384 -11.32 -2.87 -16.44
C ARG A 384 -10.62 -2.27 -15.21
N GLY A 385 -10.03 -1.09 -15.36
CA GLY A 385 -9.28 -0.40 -14.31
C GLY A 385 -7.77 -0.65 -14.34
N GLY A 386 -7.24 -1.24 -15.42
CA GLY A 386 -5.80 -1.37 -15.65
C GLY A 386 -5.12 -2.55 -14.92
N THR A 387 -5.89 -3.41 -14.24
CA THR A 387 -5.33 -4.60 -13.58
C THR A 387 -4.89 -5.62 -14.61
N ILE A 388 -3.63 -6.03 -14.56
CA ILE A 388 -3.06 -7.06 -15.45
C ILE A 388 -3.77 -8.38 -15.22
N ILE A 389 -4.08 -9.11 -16.31
CA ILE A 389 -4.65 -10.45 -16.25
C ILE A 389 -3.51 -11.43 -16.00
N ALA A 390 -3.51 -12.03 -14.82
CA ALA A 390 -2.60 -13.10 -14.45
C ALA A 390 -3.38 -14.35 -14.01
N GLU A 391 -2.75 -15.51 -14.12
CA GLU A 391 -3.18 -16.76 -13.51
C GLU A 391 -2.89 -16.75 -12.00
N ASP A 392 -3.38 -17.74 -11.26
CA ASP A 392 -3.11 -17.88 -9.82
C ASP A 392 -1.61 -18.01 -9.49
N SER A 393 -0.82 -18.43 -10.48
CA SER A 393 0.63 -18.51 -10.47
C SER A 393 1.37 -17.18 -10.68
N THR A 394 0.68 -16.05 -10.73
CA THR A 394 1.22 -14.75 -11.18
C THR A 394 1.69 -14.71 -12.64
N LYS A 395 1.73 -15.85 -13.35
CA LYS A 395 2.10 -15.93 -14.76
C LYS A 395 1.11 -15.16 -15.63
N VAL A 396 1.60 -14.33 -16.55
CA VAL A 396 0.78 -13.62 -17.53
C VAL A 396 0.48 -14.57 -18.71
N PRO A 397 -0.77 -15.06 -18.90
CA PRO A 397 -1.08 -16.10 -19.88
C PRO A 397 -0.79 -15.70 -21.33
N SER A 398 -0.80 -14.40 -21.61
CA SER A 398 -0.60 -13.87 -22.96
C SER A 398 0.87 -13.72 -23.36
N LEU A 399 1.80 -13.83 -22.40
CA LEU A 399 3.23 -13.56 -22.62
C LEU A 399 4.09 -14.57 -21.87
N ASP A 400 4.85 -15.40 -22.61
CA ASP A 400 5.78 -16.33 -22.00
C ASP A 400 6.95 -15.61 -21.32
N GLY A 401 7.37 -16.11 -20.15
CA GLY A 401 8.42 -15.52 -19.32
C GLY A 401 8.03 -14.21 -18.62
N VAL A 402 6.74 -13.85 -18.58
CA VAL A 402 6.23 -12.65 -17.90
C VAL A 402 5.33 -13.04 -16.72
N PHE A 403 5.53 -12.37 -15.58
CA PHE A 403 4.88 -12.64 -14.30
C PHE A 403 4.35 -11.37 -13.64
#